data_0168cb8b02851f71bff1b8d284d10849
#
_entry.id   0168cb8b02851f71bff1b8d284d10849
#
_cell.length_a   1.000
_cell.length_b   1.000
_cell.length_c   1.000
_cell.angle_alpha   90.00
_cell.angle_beta   90.00
_cell.angle_gamma   90.00
#
_symmetry.space_group_name_H-M   'P 1'
#
loop_
_entity.id
_entity.type
_entity.pdbx_description
1 polymer ?
#
loop_
_entity_poly.entity_id
_entity_poly.type
_entity_poly.pdbx_seq_one_letter_code
_entity_poly.pdbx_strand_id
1 'polypeptide(L)'
;MADSLSDRIQKFILENYLFTSDTRALGLDDSLLGRGIVDSTGMLEIIMFIEEQLGVTVKDEEMIPENLDSVSRIAAFVESKRKVA
;
A
#
# COMPACT_ATOMS: atom_id res chain seq x y z
N MET A 1 8.10 -10.19 -17.08
CA MET A 1 8.87 -9.54 -16.03
C MET A 1 8.07 -9.51 -14.74
N ALA A 2 8.76 -9.62 -13.63
CA ALA A 2 8.08 -9.51 -12.33
C ALA A 2 7.61 -8.06 -12.11
N ASP A 3 6.44 -7.91 -11.55
CA ASP A 3 5.92 -6.59 -11.19
C ASP A 3 6.81 -5.96 -10.11
N SER A 4 6.97 -4.66 -10.17
CA SER A 4 7.65 -3.93 -9.12
C SER A 4 6.79 -3.97 -7.85
N LEU A 5 7.41 -3.63 -6.72
CA LEU A 5 6.68 -3.55 -5.46
C LEU A 5 5.53 -2.54 -5.54
N SER A 6 5.78 -1.38 -6.14
CA SER A 6 4.74 -0.36 -6.34
C SER A 6 3.59 -0.90 -7.19
N ASP A 7 3.91 -1.64 -8.25
CA ASP A 7 2.89 -2.22 -9.13
C ASP A 7 2.00 -3.19 -8.37
N ARG A 8 2.59 -4.02 -7.52
CA ARG A 8 1.83 -4.99 -6.73
C ARG A 8 0.89 -4.30 -5.75
N ILE A 9 1.38 -3.26 -5.09
CA ILE A 9 0.57 -2.50 -4.14
C ILE A 9 -0.55 -1.76 -4.87
N GLN A 10 -0.22 -1.11 -5.97
CA GLN A 10 -1.20 -0.38 -6.77
C GLN A 10 -2.30 -1.31 -7.28
N LYS A 11 -1.92 -2.46 -7.78
CA LYS A 11 -2.87 -3.45 -8.29
C LYS A 11 -3.82 -3.92 -7.20
N PHE A 12 -3.30 -4.19 -6.01
CA PHE A 12 -4.12 -4.61 -4.88
C PHE A 12 -5.19 -3.57 -4.56
N ILE A 13 -4.79 -2.29 -4.50
CA ILE A 13 -5.72 -1.21 -4.19
C ILE A 13 -6.74 -1.00 -5.31
N LEU A 14 -6.29 -1.03 -6.56
CA LEU A 14 -7.18 -0.88 -7.70
C LEU A 14 -8.26 -1.97 -7.74
N GLU A 15 -7.87 -3.22 -7.51
CA GLU A 15 -8.79 -4.34 -7.60
C GLU A 15 -9.75 -4.40 -6.41
N ASN A 16 -9.31 -4.04 -5.23
CA ASN A 16 -10.09 -4.21 -4.01
C ASN A 16 -10.89 -2.98 -3.61
N TYR A 17 -10.50 -1.79 -4.04
CA TYR A 17 -11.13 -0.54 -3.59
C TYR A 17 -11.67 0.31 -4.73
N LEU A 18 -11.10 0.22 -5.91
CA LEU A 18 -11.54 0.99 -7.07
C LEU A 18 -12.19 0.13 -8.14
N PHE A 19 -12.09 -1.18 -8.00
CA PHE A 19 -12.72 -2.17 -8.88
C PHE A 19 -12.40 -1.94 -10.36
N THR A 20 -11.15 -1.63 -10.64
CA THR A 20 -10.67 -1.38 -11.99
C THR A 20 -9.25 -1.89 -12.14
N SER A 21 -8.84 -2.16 -13.38
CA SER A 21 -7.45 -2.47 -13.70
C SER A 21 -6.73 -1.26 -14.31
N ASP A 22 -7.41 -0.14 -14.43
CA ASP A 22 -6.85 1.09 -15.04
C ASP A 22 -5.92 1.78 -14.04
N THR A 23 -4.61 1.70 -14.29
CA THR A 23 -3.61 2.30 -13.42
C THR A 23 -3.73 3.82 -13.35
N ARG A 24 -4.40 4.45 -14.31
CA ARG A 24 -4.62 5.90 -14.28
C ARG A 24 -5.62 6.33 -13.21
N ALA A 25 -6.40 5.39 -12.69
CA ALA A 25 -7.37 5.68 -11.64
C ALA A 25 -6.70 5.97 -10.30
N LEU A 26 -5.44 5.58 -10.12
CA LEU A 26 -4.71 5.75 -8.87
C LEU A 26 -3.26 6.16 -9.16
N GLY A 27 -2.92 7.40 -8.82
CA GLY A 27 -1.55 7.88 -8.90
C GLY A 27 -0.73 7.32 -7.75
N LEU A 28 0.57 7.16 -7.96
CA LEU A 28 1.46 6.59 -6.94
C LEU A 28 1.55 7.46 -5.68
N ASP A 29 1.36 8.77 -5.81
CA ASP A 29 1.45 9.71 -4.70
C ASP A 29 0.08 10.18 -4.20
N ASP A 30 -1.01 9.61 -4.74
CA ASP A 30 -2.35 10.00 -4.31
C ASP A 30 -2.60 9.55 -2.87
N SER A 31 -3.18 10.44 -2.07
CA SER A 31 -3.52 10.13 -0.69
C SER A 31 -4.72 9.19 -0.66
N LEU A 32 -4.53 8.00 -0.15
CA LEU A 32 -5.58 7.00 -0.05
C LEU A 32 -6.68 7.45 0.92
N LEU A 33 -6.28 8.01 2.05
CA LEU A 33 -7.22 8.53 3.03
C LEU A 33 -7.84 9.85 2.56
N GLY A 34 -7.04 10.74 2.00
CA GLY A 34 -7.51 12.04 1.55
C GLY A 34 -8.50 11.95 0.41
N ARG A 35 -8.34 10.99 -0.49
CA ARG A 35 -9.26 10.76 -1.60
C ARG A 35 -10.45 9.88 -1.20
N GLY A 36 -10.46 9.36 0.02
CA GLY A 36 -11.51 8.47 0.48
C GLY A 36 -11.49 7.11 -0.19
N ILE A 37 -10.36 6.70 -0.76
CA ILE A 37 -10.23 5.38 -1.37
C ILE A 37 -10.26 4.30 -0.30
N VAL A 38 -9.60 4.54 0.82
CA VAL A 38 -9.63 3.65 1.97
C VAL A 38 -9.95 4.45 3.23
N ASP A 39 -10.55 3.77 4.20
CA ASP A 39 -10.77 4.31 5.55
C ASP A 39 -9.86 3.54 6.52
N SER A 40 -10.08 3.71 7.83
CA SER A 40 -9.28 3.02 8.85
C SER A 40 -9.35 1.50 8.72
N THR A 41 -10.53 0.98 8.39
CA THR A 41 -10.71 -0.46 8.21
C THR A 41 -9.96 -0.94 6.96
N GLY A 42 -10.08 -0.19 5.86
CA GLY A 42 -9.36 -0.51 4.63
C GLY A 42 -7.85 -0.46 4.84
N MET A 43 -7.39 0.46 5.67
CA MET A 43 -5.96 0.55 5.98
C MET A 43 -5.47 -0.71 6.68
N LEU A 44 -6.27 -1.30 7.57
CA LEU A 44 -5.92 -2.56 8.21
C LEU A 44 -5.80 -3.69 7.19
N GLU A 45 -6.65 -3.70 6.18
CA GLU A 45 -6.57 -4.69 5.12
C GLU A 45 -5.29 -4.54 4.30
N ILE A 46 -4.87 -3.30 4.05
CA ILE A 46 -3.60 -3.03 3.37
C ILE A 46 -2.44 -3.55 4.20
N ILE A 47 -2.49 -3.34 5.52
CA ILE A 47 -1.46 -3.85 6.43
C ILE A 47 -1.39 -5.36 6.37
N MET A 48 -2.55 -6.04 6.37
CA MET A 48 -2.59 -7.49 6.22
C MET A 48 -1.98 -7.95 4.89
N PHE A 49 -2.26 -7.22 3.81
CA PHE A 49 -1.64 -7.50 2.53
C PHE A 49 -0.12 -7.39 2.61
N ILE A 50 0.38 -6.34 3.24
CA ILE A 50 1.82 -6.14 3.41
C ILE A 50 2.42 -7.31 4.17
N GLU A 51 1.80 -7.73 5.26
CA GLU A 51 2.34 -8.82 6.08
C GLU A 51 2.27 -10.17 5.39
N GLU A 52 1.15 -10.47 4.75
CA GLU A 52 0.94 -11.78 4.15
C GLU A 52 1.58 -11.93 2.77
N GLN A 53 1.49 -10.90 1.94
CA GLN A 53 1.94 -10.97 0.55
C GLN A 53 3.34 -10.43 0.34
N LEU A 54 3.75 -9.46 1.12
CA LEU A 54 5.06 -8.83 0.98
C LEU A 54 6.06 -9.28 2.04
N GLY A 55 5.59 -10.04 3.03
CA GLY A 55 6.47 -10.67 4.03
C GLY A 55 7.10 -9.71 5.02
N VAL A 56 6.45 -8.57 5.29
CA VAL A 56 6.97 -7.53 6.18
C VAL A 56 6.04 -7.38 7.37
N THR A 57 6.59 -7.38 8.59
CA THR A 57 5.80 -7.14 9.80
C THR A 57 5.65 -5.63 10.02
N VAL A 58 4.41 -5.20 10.26
CA VAL A 58 4.10 -3.78 10.53
C VAL A 58 3.78 -3.63 12.01
N LYS A 59 4.56 -2.82 12.71
CA LYS A 59 4.34 -2.55 14.13
C LYS A 59 3.26 -1.48 14.30
N ASP A 60 2.59 -1.47 15.46
CA ASP A 60 1.55 -0.49 15.74
C ASP A 60 2.03 0.95 15.54
N GLU A 61 3.23 1.25 15.99
CA GLU A 61 3.82 2.59 15.88
C GLU A 61 4.15 2.97 14.45
N GLU A 62 4.19 2.00 13.53
CA GLU A 62 4.47 2.22 12.12
C GLU A 62 3.21 2.43 11.29
N MET A 63 2.05 2.23 11.90
CA MET A 63 0.74 2.37 11.23
C MET A 63 0.31 3.83 11.19
N ILE A 64 1.09 4.65 10.49
CA ILE A 64 0.86 6.09 10.39
C ILE A 64 0.75 6.50 8.92
N PRO A 65 0.03 7.62 8.62
CA PRO A 65 -0.14 8.05 7.22
C PRO A 65 1.16 8.29 6.48
N GLU A 66 2.20 8.76 7.15
CA GLU A 66 3.50 8.98 6.54
C GLU A 66 4.07 7.72 5.90
N ASN A 67 3.68 6.56 6.39
CA ASN A 67 4.16 5.27 5.88
C ASN A 67 3.18 4.60 4.93
N LEU A 68 1.88 4.89 5.05
CA LEU A 68 0.85 4.05 4.43
C LEU A 68 -0.15 4.79 3.55
N ASP A 69 -0.09 6.11 3.46
CA ASP A 69 -1.15 6.88 2.82
C ASP A 69 -1.06 7.00 1.29
N SER A 70 -0.09 6.37 0.67
CA SER A 70 -0.01 6.32 -0.79
C SER A 70 0.76 5.07 -1.22
N VAL A 71 0.64 4.72 -2.50
CA VAL A 71 1.40 3.58 -3.03
C VAL A 71 2.89 3.81 -2.86
N SER A 72 3.38 5.02 -3.16
CA SER A 72 4.80 5.36 -3.01
C SER A 72 5.27 5.22 -1.57
N ARG A 73 4.47 5.69 -0.62
CA ARG A 73 4.82 5.62 0.80
C ARG A 73 4.87 4.18 1.28
N ILE A 74 3.88 3.38 0.89
CA ILE A 74 3.83 1.96 1.26
C ILE A 74 5.05 1.24 0.68
N ALA A 75 5.36 1.48 -0.58
CA ALA A 75 6.50 0.83 -1.23
C ALA A 75 7.82 1.21 -0.54
N ALA A 76 8.01 2.49 -0.24
CA ALA A 76 9.21 2.95 0.44
C ALA A 76 9.33 2.36 1.84
N PHE A 77 8.22 2.29 2.56
CA PHE A 77 8.18 1.69 3.89
C PHE A 77 8.56 0.21 3.85
N VAL A 78 7.96 -0.55 2.94
CA VAL A 78 8.24 -1.98 2.80
C VAL A 78 9.70 -2.22 2.42
N GLU A 79 10.23 -1.44 1.49
CA GLU A 79 11.63 -1.57 1.09
C GLU A 79 12.58 -1.27 2.25
N SER A 80 12.26 -0.24 3.02
CA SER A 80 13.03 0.13 4.20
C SER A 80 13.08 -1.02 5.22
N LYS A 81 11.94 -1.69 5.43
CA LYS A 81 11.86 -2.83 6.35
C LYS A 81 12.66 -4.03 5.82
N ARG A 82 12.65 -4.24 4.52
CA ARG A 82 13.38 -5.36 3.90
C ARG A 82 14.89 -5.18 3.98
N LYS A 83 15.36 -3.94 3.99
CA LYS A 83 16.80 -3.64 4.08
C LYS A 83 17.36 -3.83 5.48
N VAL A 84 16.50 -3.80 6.48
CA VAL A 84 16.88 -4.01 7.87
C VAL A 84 16.72 -5.49 8.15
N ALA A 85 17.76 -6.22 7.94
CA ALA A 85 17.75 -7.66 8.13
C ALA A 85 17.98 -8.02 9.60
#